data_d0f60333cddca0981f7be63bd337390f
#
_entry.id   d0f60333cddca0981f7be63bd337390f
#
_cell.length_a   1.000
_cell.length_b   1.000
_cell.length_c   1.000
_cell.angle_alpha   90.00
_cell.angle_beta   90.00
_cell.angle_gamma   90.00
#
_symmetry.space_group_name_H-M   'P 1'
#
loop_
_entity.id
_entity.type
_entity.pdbx_description
1 polymer ?
#
loop_
_entity_poly.entity_id
_entity_poly.type
_entity_poly.pdbx_seq_one_letter_code
_entity_poly.pdbx_strand_id
1 'polypeptide(L)'
;SGEPGSTSSFYIRGINTFGGVATPLILLDGVEISSGDLNRIPAESIESFSVLKDASATAIYGNRGANGVMLVTTKHGKENTKATVNVSVEASYFQPMNTPEFADGPTFMRTYNEAQQARSATAITPRYSDEIIAATESGINPYVYPNVDWYDMIFRSGNYNQRANVNVSGGASRVTYYMSLQANHDTGLLNAADNSAFNPNINHWEYNFQNNISYKLTNTTTVNLRMMAQIGSQKGPNNKTTDIYKKVMYANPVSFPAYFPGEEDHIYYGNAEIKAGAYGENPYQYMMGSFREDNFNTLNTSLDISQDLGFVTKGLSAKVLVNFKNWS
;
A
#
# COMPACT_ATOMS: atom_id res chain seq x y z
N SER A 1 -4.10 5.62 1.71
CA SER A 1 -4.94 5.41 0.51
C SER A 1 -5.60 4.03 0.49
N GLY A 2 -5.11 3.04 1.22
CA GLY A 2 -5.59 1.65 1.15
C GLY A 2 -5.08 0.88 -0.07
N GLU A 3 -4.28 1.49 -0.90
CA GLU A 3 -3.63 0.85 -2.04
C GLU A 3 -2.53 -0.11 -1.56
N PRO A 4 -2.40 -1.33 -2.15
CA PRO A 4 -1.32 -2.26 -1.81
C PRO A 4 0.06 -1.59 -1.88
N GLY A 5 0.92 -1.86 -0.89
CA GLY A 5 2.23 -1.24 -0.78
C GLY A 5 2.23 0.22 -0.30
N SER A 6 1.07 0.84 -0.05
CA SER A 6 1.00 2.20 0.48
C SER A 6 1.42 2.26 1.95
N THR A 7 2.14 3.32 2.34
CA THR A 7 2.60 3.54 3.71
C THR A 7 1.66 4.49 4.46
N SER A 8 1.45 4.22 5.75
CA SER A 8 0.69 5.09 6.64
C SER A 8 1.64 6.02 7.40
N SER A 9 1.22 7.27 7.56
CA SER A 9 1.90 8.22 8.42
C SER A 9 1.14 8.35 9.74
N PHE A 10 1.85 8.39 10.84
CA PHE A 10 1.26 8.61 12.16
C PHE A 10 1.98 9.73 12.90
N TYR A 11 1.23 10.39 13.76
CA TYR A 11 1.67 11.55 14.50
C TYR A 11 1.34 11.37 15.98
N ILE A 12 2.24 11.81 16.85
CA ILE A 12 1.99 11.87 18.29
C ILE A 12 1.66 13.32 18.63
N ARG A 13 0.51 13.56 19.31
CA ARG A 13 -0.02 14.90 19.64
C ARG A 13 -0.37 15.80 18.43
N GLY A 14 -0.58 15.24 17.24
CA GLY A 14 -0.93 15.99 16.04
C GLY A 14 0.26 16.65 15.34
N ILE A 15 -0.05 17.47 14.32
CA ILE A 15 0.96 18.18 13.51
C ILE A 15 1.17 19.57 14.17
N ASN A 16 2.19 19.72 14.99
CA ASN A 16 2.47 20.93 15.77
C ASN A 16 3.67 21.72 15.25
N THR A 17 4.14 21.47 14.02
CA THR A 17 5.35 22.12 13.49
C THR A 17 5.03 22.99 12.29
N PHE A 18 5.48 24.25 12.32
CA PHE A 18 5.53 25.13 11.16
C PHE A 18 6.78 24.78 10.32
N GLY A 19 6.58 23.96 9.26
CA GLY A 19 7.65 23.65 8.31
C GLY A 19 8.71 22.62 8.76
N GLY A 20 8.53 21.98 9.90
CA GLY A 20 9.43 20.92 10.42
C GLY A 20 8.89 19.50 10.20
N VAL A 21 9.74 18.49 10.47
CA VAL A 21 9.34 17.09 10.46
C VAL A 21 8.43 16.82 11.65
N ALA A 22 7.18 16.43 11.39
CA ALA A 22 6.16 16.18 12.42
C ALA A 22 6.12 14.68 12.86
N THR A 23 6.92 13.81 12.24
CA THR A 23 6.94 12.37 12.56
C THR A 23 7.69 12.11 13.86
N PRO A 24 7.23 11.18 14.71
CA PRO A 24 7.94 10.78 15.90
C PRO A 24 9.24 10.03 15.58
N LEU A 25 10.17 10.01 16.52
CA LEU A 25 11.31 9.11 16.47
C LEU A 25 10.84 7.67 16.72
N ILE A 26 11.16 6.75 15.82
CA ILE A 26 10.79 5.35 15.94
C ILE A 26 12.03 4.52 16.19
N LEU A 27 12.02 3.76 17.27
CA LEU A 27 13.13 2.88 17.65
C LEU A 27 12.65 1.43 17.67
N LEU A 28 13.21 0.62 16.79
CA LEU A 28 13.02 -0.83 16.75
C LEU A 28 14.18 -1.50 17.51
N ASP A 29 13.89 -2.08 18.66
CA ASP A 29 14.90 -2.70 19.54
C ASP A 29 16.10 -1.76 19.85
N GLY A 30 15.83 -0.45 19.90
CA GLY A 30 16.84 0.58 20.15
C GLY A 30 17.52 1.14 18.91
N VAL A 31 17.21 0.64 17.72
CA VAL A 31 17.71 1.14 16.43
C VAL A 31 16.64 2.03 15.77
N GLU A 32 17.05 3.19 15.28
CA GLU A 32 16.15 4.08 14.58
C GLU A 32 15.75 3.53 13.22
N ILE A 33 14.43 3.57 12.96
CA ILE A 33 13.83 3.19 11.69
C ILE A 33 12.87 4.28 11.18
N SER A 34 12.57 4.24 9.90
CA SER A 34 11.55 5.12 9.31
C SER A 34 10.12 4.60 9.54
N SER A 35 9.13 5.48 9.37
CA SER A 35 7.71 5.05 9.35
C SER A 35 7.43 4.03 8.25
N GLY A 36 8.09 4.16 7.09
CA GLY A 36 7.99 3.20 6.00
C GLY A 36 8.51 1.81 6.39
N ASP A 37 9.64 1.75 7.11
CA ASP A 37 10.18 0.47 7.61
C ASP A 37 9.20 -0.16 8.62
N LEU A 38 8.65 0.64 9.54
CA LEU A 38 7.70 0.13 10.53
C LEU A 38 6.45 -0.46 9.89
N ASN A 39 5.90 0.19 8.85
CA ASN A 39 4.71 -0.28 8.16
C ASN A 39 4.92 -1.66 7.48
N ARG A 40 6.15 -2.04 7.20
CA ARG A 40 6.52 -3.33 6.59
C ARG A 40 6.82 -4.42 7.60
N ILE A 41 6.94 -4.08 8.90
CA ILE A 41 7.20 -5.08 9.93
C ILE A 41 5.92 -5.88 10.18
N PRO A 42 5.96 -7.22 10.09
CA PRO A 42 4.82 -8.04 10.42
C PRO A 42 4.34 -7.82 11.84
N ALA A 43 3.04 -7.62 12.04
CA ALA A 43 2.46 -7.43 13.37
C ALA A 43 2.77 -8.63 14.29
N GLU A 44 2.80 -9.83 13.73
CA GLU A 44 3.14 -11.07 14.42
C GLU A 44 4.58 -11.11 14.95
N SER A 45 5.46 -10.27 14.39
CA SER A 45 6.86 -10.14 14.81
C SER A 45 7.07 -9.17 15.96
N ILE A 46 6.05 -8.38 16.30
CA ILE A 46 6.11 -7.36 17.33
C ILE A 46 5.62 -7.93 18.66
N GLU A 47 6.36 -7.69 19.73
CA GLU A 47 5.99 -8.03 21.09
C GLU A 47 5.23 -6.89 21.76
N SER A 48 5.72 -5.66 21.61
CA SER A 48 5.11 -4.49 22.26
C SER A 48 5.42 -3.17 21.57
N PHE A 49 4.50 -2.21 21.78
CA PHE A 49 4.69 -0.80 21.47
C PHE A 49 4.66 0.03 22.74
N SER A 50 5.56 0.98 22.87
CA SER A 50 5.54 1.97 23.94
C SER A 50 5.70 3.37 23.34
N VAL A 51 4.83 4.30 23.72
CA VAL A 51 4.86 5.67 23.20
C VAL A 51 5.22 6.63 24.32
N LEU A 52 6.41 7.24 24.20
CA LEU A 52 6.89 8.26 25.12
C LEU A 52 6.43 9.64 24.63
N LYS A 53 5.56 10.27 25.42
CA LYS A 53 4.95 11.57 25.08
C LYS A 53 5.54 12.71 25.92
N ASP A 54 5.99 12.40 27.14
CA ASP A 54 6.38 13.42 28.10
C ASP A 54 7.83 13.87 27.88
N ALA A 55 8.06 15.16 28.08
CA ALA A 55 9.38 15.76 27.86
C ALA A 55 10.48 15.10 28.71
N SER A 56 10.19 14.66 29.94
CA SER A 56 11.10 13.95 30.78
C SER A 56 11.49 12.59 30.22
N ALA A 57 10.53 11.86 29.66
CA ALA A 57 10.75 10.54 29.04
C ALA A 57 11.50 10.66 27.70
N THR A 58 11.30 11.75 26.95
CA THR A 58 11.95 11.96 25.65
C THR A 58 13.29 12.69 25.75
N ALA A 59 13.63 13.26 26.91
CA ALA A 59 14.85 14.04 27.13
C ALA A 59 16.15 13.30 26.75
N ILE A 60 16.20 11.97 26.98
CA ILE A 60 17.36 11.14 26.62
C ILE A 60 17.61 11.07 25.11
N TYR A 61 16.62 11.42 24.28
CA TYR A 61 16.70 11.43 22.81
C TYR A 61 16.96 12.83 22.26
N GLY A 62 17.09 13.84 23.13
CA GLY A 62 17.36 15.22 22.77
C GLY A 62 16.32 15.79 21.81
N ASN A 63 16.76 16.64 20.88
CA ASN A 63 15.87 17.31 19.90
C ASN A 63 15.09 16.30 19.00
N ARG A 64 15.62 15.09 18.79
CA ARG A 64 14.95 14.05 17.99
C ARG A 64 13.69 13.49 18.66
N GLY A 65 13.63 13.57 20.00
CA GLY A 65 12.46 13.16 20.77
C GLY A 65 11.35 14.22 20.87
N ALA A 66 11.54 15.41 20.30
CA ALA A 66 10.61 16.54 20.46
C ALA A 66 9.17 16.24 20.00
N ASN A 67 9.00 15.42 18.99
CA ASN A 67 7.69 14.99 18.46
C ASN A 67 7.17 13.69 19.10
N GLY A 68 7.79 13.24 20.20
CA GLY A 68 7.54 11.96 20.85
C GLY A 68 8.44 10.85 20.31
N VAL A 69 8.50 9.76 21.06
CA VAL A 69 9.31 8.58 20.72
C VAL A 69 8.41 7.34 20.75
N MET A 70 8.46 6.53 19.72
CA MET A 70 7.83 5.23 19.65
C MET A 70 8.89 4.15 19.81
N LEU A 71 8.78 3.36 20.88
CA LEU A 71 9.62 2.20 21.12
C LEU A 71 8.88 0.96 20.63
N VAL A 72 9.46 0.25 19.71
CA VAL A 72 8.94 -1.00 19.16
C VAL A 72 9.87 -2.12 19.58
N THR A 73 9.33 -3.12 20.26
CA THR A 73 10.09 -4.31 20.68
C THR A 73 9.64 -5.50 19.86
N THR A 74 10.59 -6.20 19.25
CA THR A 74 10.31 -7.42 18.50
C THR A 74 10.25 -8.64 19.44
N LYS A 75 9.57 -9.71 18.99
CA LYS A 75 9.47 -10.96 19.73
C LYS A 75 10.83 -11.63 19.90
N HIS A 76 11.03 -12.20 21.07
CA HIS A 76 12.24 -12.93 21.44
C HIS A 76 11.88 -14.32 21.96
N GLY A 77 12.82 -15.24 21.94
CA GLY A 77 12.69 -16.52 22.62
C GLY A 77 12.76 -16.38 24.14
N LYS A 78 12.24 -17.37 24.87
CA LYS A 78 12.30 -17.44 26.34
C LYS A 78 13.24 -18.55 26.78
N GLU A 79 14.00 -18.27 27.83
CA GLU A 79 14.92 -19.27 28.41
C GLU A 79 14.18 -20.51 28.92
N ASN A 80 14.84 -21.65 28.79
CA ASN A 80 14.34 -22.94 29.28
C ASN A 80 12.94 -23.28 28.74
N THR A 81 12.61 -22.82 27.51
CA THR A 81 11.34 -23.07 26.86
C THR A 81 11.56 -23.99 25.66
N LYS A 82 10.73 -25.04 25.55
CA LYS A 82 10.74 -25.93 24.38
C LYS A 82 10.43 -25.12 23.10
N ALA A 83 11.00 -25.58 21.99
CA ALA A 83 10.70 -25.01 20.68
C ALA A 83 9.19 -25.05 20.40
N THR A 84 8.63 -23.91 20.10
CA THR A 84 7.23 -23.75 19.67
C THR A 84 7.22 -23.25 18.25
N VAL A 85 6.49 -23.95 17.38
CA VAL A 85 6.28 -23.55 16.00
C VAL A 85 4.82 -23.09 15.85
N ASN A 86 4.63 -21.90 15.29
CA ASN A 86 3.32 -21.39 14.94
C ASN A 86 3.27 -21.21 13.42
N VAL A 87 2.16 -21.61 12.84
CA VAL A 87 1.86 -21.41 11.41
C VAL A 87 0.52 -20.76 11.31
N SER A 88 0.43 -19.67 10.56
CA SER A 88 -0.82 -18.99 10.22
C SER A 88 -0.93 -18.80 8.71
N VAL A 89 -2.12 -19.03 8.18
CA VAL A 89 -2.47 -18.71 6.80
C VAL A 89 -3.78 -17.96 6.83
N GLU A 90 -3.81 -16.84 6.15
CA GLU A 90 -4.95 -15.93 6.09
C GLU A 90 -5.27 -15.61 4.64
N ALA A 91 -6.54 -15.62 4.28
CA ALA A 91 -7.06 -15.09 3.04
C ALA A 91 -8.17 -14.10 3.38
N SER A 92 -8.06 -12.88 2.91
CA SER A 92 -9.04 -11.83 3.12
C SER A 92 -9.64 -11.37 1.80
N TYR A 93 -10.97 -11.33 1.73
CA TYR A 93 -11.69 -10.70 0.64
C TYR A 93 -11.93 -9.24 1.01
N PHE A 94 -11.63 -8.35 0.09
CA PHE A 94 -11.89 -6.92 0.27
C PHE A 94 -12.68 -6.37 -0.92
N GLN A 95 -13.51 -5.37 -0.64
CA GLN A 95 -14.35 -4.70 -1.62
C GLN A 95 -14.49 -3.21 -1.26
N PRO A 96 -14.80 -2.33 -2.21
CA PRO A 96 -15.14 -0.95 -1.91
C PRO A 96 -16.36 -0.90 -0.97
N MET A 97 -16.30 -0.04 0.04
CA MET A 97 -17.45 0.15 0.95
C MET A 97 -18.61 0.89 0.27
N ASN A 98 -18.29 1.73 -0.70
CA ASN A 98 -19.26 2.49 -1.47
C ASN A 98 -18.74 2.66 -2.89
N THR A 99 -19.55 2.33 -3.87
CA THR A 99 -19.29 2.54 -5.28
C THR A 99 -20.19 3.67 -5.79
N PRO A 100 -19.66 4.61 -6.59
CA PRO A 100 -20.49 5.63 -7.19
C PRO A 100 -21.41 5.01 -8.23
N GLU A 101 -22.67 5.43 -8.23
CA GLU A 101 -23.60 5.10 -9.30
C GLU A 101 -23.58 6.23 -10.35
N PHE A 102 -23.38 5.88 -11.60
CA PHE A 102 -23.37 6.82 -12.71
C PHE A 102 -24.64 6.69 -13.52
N ALA A 103 -25.06 7.81 -14.12
CA ALA A 103 -26.10 7.77 -15.13
C ALA A 103 -25.60 7.01 -16.37
N ASP A 104 -26.42 6.14 -16.90
CA ASP A 104 -26.17 5.51 -18.21
C ASP A 104 -26.19 6.54 -19.35
N GLY A 105 -25.72 6.14 -20.53
CA GLY A 105 -25.64 7.02 -21.70
C GLY A 105 -26.95 7.69 -22.06
N PRO A 106 -28.07 6.96 -22.21
CA PRO A 106 -29.39 7.55 -22.50
C PRO A 106 -29.83 8.58 -21.43
N THR A 107 -29.69 8.28 -20.17
CA THR A 107 -30.02 9.20 -19.07
C THR A 107 -29.12 10.44 -19.10
N PHE A 108 -27.81 10.26 -19.32
CA PHE A 108 -26.87 11.36 -19.47
C PHE A 108 -27.28 12.29 -20.63
N MET A 109 -27.61 11.74 -21.80
CA MET A 109 -27.98 12.52 -22.98
C MET A 109 -29.28 13.32 -22.76
N ARG A 110 -30.33 12.70 -22.20
CA ARG A 110 -31.59 13.37 -21.87
C ARG A 110 -31.36 14.51 -20.88
N THR A 111 -30.67 14.24 -19.78
CA THR A 111 -30.36 15.25 -18.73
C THR A 111 -29.50 16.39 -19.29
N TYR A 112 -28.54 16.08 -20.18
CA TYR A 112 -27.74 17.10 -20.85
C TYR A 112 -28.59 18.02 -21.71
N ASN A 113 -29.49 17.47 -22.55
CA ASN A 113 -30.41 18.23 -23.41
C ASN A 113 -31.32 19.11 -22.55
N GLU A 114 -31.91 18.59 -21.49
CA GLU A 114 -32.74 19.33 -20.54
C GLU A 114 -31.97 20.51 -19.89
N ALA A 115 -30.74 20.24 -19.43
CA ALA A 115 -29.91 21.25 -18.83
C ALA A 115 -29.53 22.38 -19.81
N GLN A 116 -29.34 22.04 -21.09
CA GLN A 116 -29.10 23.04 -22.14
C GLN A 116 -30.35 23.90 -22.42
N GLN A 117 -31.50 23.26 -22.54
CA GLN A 117 -32.76 23.96 -22.76
C GLN A 117 -33.11 24.87 -21.60
N ALA A 118 -32.89 24.44 -20.37
CA ALA A 118 -33.14 25.23 -19.14
C ALA A 118 -32.28 26.50 -19.04
N ARG A 119 -31.14 26.56 -19.72
CA ARG A 119 -30.26 27.73 -19.79
C ARG A 119 -30.59 28.67 -20.94
N SER A 120 -31.51 28.31 -21.82
CA SER A 120 -31.90 29.11 -22.98
C SER A 120 -33.32 29.66 -22.81
N ALA A 121 -33.50 30.94 -23.13
CA ALA A 121 -34.82 31.57 -23.16
C ALA A 121 -35.66 31.16 -24.35
N THR A 122 -35.03 30.55 -25.37
CA THR A 122 -35.68 30.09 -26.60
C THR A 122 -35.44 28.59 -26.80
N ALA A 123 -36.30 27.92 -27.58
CA ALA A 123 -36.07 26.53 -27.97
C ALA A 123 -34.73 26.39 -28.69
N ILE A 124 -33.96 25.38 -28.31
CA ILE A 124 -32.67 25.05 -28.93
C ILE A 124 -32.75 23.69 -29.63
N THR A 125 -31.90 23.47 -30.62
CA THR A 125 -31.68 22.12 -31.14
C THR A 125 -30.94 21.29 -30.12
N PRO A 126 -31.49 20.16 -29.66
CA PRO A 126 -30.80 19.30 -28.72
C PRO A 126 -29.47 18.81 -29.27
N ARG A 127 -28.47 18.67 -28.41
CA ARG A 127 -27.18 18.10 -28.82
C ARG A 127 -27.31 16.64 -29.22
N TYR A 128 -28.14 15.89 -28.51
CA TYR A 128 -28.42 14.49 -28.75
C TYR A 128 -29.85 14.35 -29.29
N SER A 129 -30.00 13.87 -30.51
CA SER A 129 -31.34 13.63 -31.09
C SER A 129 -31.97 12.38 -30.47
N ASP A 130 -33.30 12.24 -30.58
CA ASP A 130 -34.02 11.08 -30.08
C ASP A 130 -33.57 9.78 -30.76
N GLU A 131 -33.17 9.84 -32.04
CA GLU A 131 -32.60 8.68 -32.74
C GLU A 131 -31.28 8.22 -32.14
N ILE A 132 -30.38 9.15 -31.79
CA ILE A 132 -29.10 8.83 -31.18
C ILE A 132 -29.32 8.21 -29.77
N ILE A 133 -30.25 8.79 -29.00
CA ILE A 133 -30.60 8.28 -27.68
C ILE A 133 -31.16 6.85 -27.77
N ALA A 134 -32.11 6.63 -28.69
CA ALA A 134 -32.70 5.31 -28.91
C ALA A 134 -31.68 4.28 -29.43
N ALA A 135 -30.77 4.69 -30.31
CA ALA A 135 -29.71 3.82 -30.81
C ALA A 135 -28.75 3.40 -29.68
N THR A 136 -28.38 4.34 -28.81
CA THR A 136 -27.55 4.06 -27.61
C THR A 136 -28.28 3.14 -26.63
N GLU A 137 -29.58 3.38 -26.38
CA GLU A 137 -30.41 2.57 -25.48
C GLU A 137 -30.56 1.12 -25.98
N SER A 138 -30.69 0.96 -27.31
CA SER A 138 -30.80 -0.36 -27.95
C SER A 138 -29.48 -1.14 -28.01
N GLY A 139 -28.32 -0.47 -27.82
CA GLY A 139 -27.02 -1.09 -27.94
C GLY A 139 -26.66 -1.59 -29.34
N ILE A 140 -27.29 -1.07 -30.39
CA ILE A 140 -27.18 -1.58 -31.76
C ILE A 140 -25.75 -1.61 -32.32
N ASN A 141 -24.94 -0.65 -31.94
CA ASN A 141 -23.52 -0.62 -32.24
C ASN A 141 -22.77 0.20 -31.17
N PRO A 142 -22.14 -0.45 -30.18
CA PRO A 142 -21.47 0.23 -29.06
C PRO A 142 -20.22 1.02 -29.45
N TYR A 143 -19.73 0.81 -30.70
CA TYR A 143 -18.59 1.59 -31.21
C TYR A 143 -19.03 2.91 -31.84
N VAL A 144 -20.27 2.99 -32.34
CA VAL A 144 -20.85 4.20 -32.91
C VAL A 144 -21.72 4.94 -31.91
N TYR A 145 -22.44 4.20 -31.07
CA TYR A 145 -23.33 4.71 -30.02
C TYR A 145 -22.87 4.17 -28.67
N PRO A 146 -21.72 4.67 -28.13
CA PRO A 146 -21.17 4.15 -26.91
C PRO A 146 -22.06 4.44 -25.69
N ASN A 147 -22.10 3.48 -24.78
CA ASN A 147 -22.72 3.57 -23.46
C ASN A 147 -21.77 2.90 -22.48
N VAL A 148 -20.75 3.63 -22.05
CA VAL A 148 -19.65 3.05 -21.27
C VAL A 148 -19.86 3.31 -19.78
N ASP A 149 -20.02 2.26 -19.00
CA ASP A 149 -19.81 2.34 -17.57
C ASP A 149 -18.30 2.30 -17.28
N TRP A 150 -17.72 3.48 -17.12
CA TRP A 150 -16.29 3.62 -16.89
C TRP A 150 -15.84 3.05 -15.58
N TYR A 151 -16.72 3.03 -14.56
CA TYR A 151 -16.36 2.49 -13.26
C TYR A 151 -16.27 0.97 -13.30
N ASP A 152 -17.31 0.31 -13.77
CA ASP A 152 -17.37 -1.16 -13.87
C ASP A 152 -16.32 -1.72 -14.86
N MET A 153 -15.99 -0.94 -15.90
CA MET A 153 -14.95 -1.32 -16.83
C MET A 153 -13.55 -1.33 -16.21
N ILE A 154 -13.26 -0.35 -15.34
CA ILE A 154 -11.91 -0.12 -14.80
C ILE A 154 -11.71 -0.74 -13.43
N PHE A 155 -12.76 -0.87 -12.63
CA PHE A 155 -12.66 -1.38 -11.27
C PHE A 155 -13.43 -2.68 -11.08
N ARG A 156 -12.80 -3.60 -10.35
CA ARG A 156 -13.44 -4.83 -9.89
C ARG A 156 -14.26 -4.56 -8.63
N SER A 157 -15.32 -5.32 -8.45
CA SER A 157 -16.17 -5.25 -7.26
C SER A 157 -15.48 -5.76 -5.99
N GLY A 158 -14.41 -6.55 -6.11
CA GLY A 158 -13.60 -7.01 -5.00
C GLY A 158 -12.43 -7.89 -5.44
N ASN A 159 -11.56 -8.20 -4.50
CA ASN A 159 -10.39 -9.06 -4.73
C ASN A 159 -9.93 -9.73 -3.42
N TYR A 160 -8.91 -10.58 -3.50
CA TYR A 160 -8.37 -11.33 -2.38
C TYR A 160 -6.93 -10.93 -2.09
N ASN A 161 -6.61 -10.80 -0.80
CA ASN A 161 -5.25 -10.74 -0.29
C ASN A 161 -4.94 -12.02 0.47
N GLN A 162 -3.68 -12.43 0.45
CA GLN A 162 -3.23 -13.68 1.06
C GLN A 162 -2.00 -13.40 1.93
N ARG A 163 -1.95 -14.04 3.07
CA ARG A 163 -0.84 -13.94 4.00
C ARG A 163 -0.53 -15.29 4.60
N ALA A 164 0.75 -15.62 4.64
CA ALA A 164 1.23 -16.81 5.30
C ALA A 164 2.39 -16.45 6.22
N ASN A 165 2.39 -16.95 7.45
CA ASN A 165 3.46 -16.75 8.41
C ASN A 165 3.81 -18.09 9.06
N VAL A 166 5.10 -18.33 9.21
CA VAL A 166 5.64 -19.39 10.04
C VAL A 166 6.65 -18.78 10.99
N ASN A 167 6.51 -19.07 12.28
CA ASN A 167 7.52 -18.64 13.25
C ASN A 167 7.86 -19.76 14.22
N VAL A 168 9.09 -19.72 14.71
CA VAL A 168 9.61 -20.63 15.71
C VAL A 168 10.29 -19.85 16.82
N SER A 169 10.00 -20.17 18.05
CA SER A 169 10.62 -19.60 19.22
C SER A 169 10.96 -20.66 20.26
N GLY A 170 11.99 -20.41 21.03
CA GLY A 170 12.41 -21.30 22.11
C GLY A 170 13.69 -20.83 22.77
N GLY A 171 14.20 -21.67 23.67
CA GLY A 171 15.49 -21.39 24.28
C GLY A 171 15.89 -22.40 25.32
N ALA A 172 17.21 -22.54 25.49
CA ALA A 172 17.88 -23.24 26.58
C ALA A 172 18.37 -22.25 27.65
N SER A 173 19.15 -22.70 28.59
CA SER A 173 19.67 -21.85 29.67
C SER A 173 20.61 -20.70 29.21
N ARG A 174 21.26 -20.87 28.05
CA ARG A 174 22.22 -19.89 27.52
C ARG A 174 21.84 -19.30 26.16
N VAL A 175 20.87 -19.87 25.46
CA VAL A 175 20.46 -19.39 24.13
C VAL A 175 18.97 -19.26 24.08
N THR A 176 18.49 -18.12 23.54
CA THR A 176 17.08 -17.94 23.17
C THR A 176 17.02 -17.52 21.72
N TYR A 177 15.97 -17.92 21.03
CA TYR A 177 15.80 -17.62 19.62
C TYR A 177 14.33 -17.38 19.26
N TYR A 178 14.14 -16.49 18.32
CA TYR A 178 12.89 -16.27 17.60
C TYR A 178 13.21 -16.10 16.11
N MET A 179 12.58 -16.88 15.27
CA MET A 179 12.69 -16.77 13.81
C MET A 179 11.30 -16.72 13.22
N SER A 180 11.10 -15.89 12.20
CA SER A 180 9.84 -15.78 11.49
C SER A 180 10.08 -15.60 9.99
N LEU A 181 9.26 -16.25 9.19
CA LEU A 181 9.16 -16.05 7.75
C LEU A 181 7.71 -15.76 7.42
N GLN A 182 7.47 -14.65 6.71
CA GLN A 182 6.15 -14.25 6.26
C GLN A 182 6.18 -13.98 4.76
N ALA A 183 5.11 -14.37 4.09
CA ALA A 183 4.82 -14.04 2.70
C ALA A 183 3.46 -13.35 2.63
N ASN A 184 3.41 -12.19 1.98
CA ASN A 184 2.20 -11.41 1.72
C ASN A 184 1.99 -11.28 0.22
N HIS A 185 0.77 -11.46 -0.21
CA HIS A 185 0.32 -11.17 -1.57
C HIS A 185 -0.90 -10.26 -1.50
N ASP A 186 -0.70 -9.00 -1.86
CA ASP A 186 -1.75 -8.00 -1.90
C ASP A 186 -2.06 -7.62 -3.35
N THR A 187 -3.35 -7.52 -3.67
CA THR A 187 -3.82 -7.22 -5.02
C THR A 187 -4.64 -5.94 -5.04
N GLY A 188 -4.70 -5.27 -6.20
CA GLY A 188 -5.55 -4.09 -6.40
C GLY A 188 -6.94 -4.44 -6.92
N LEU A 189 -7.69 -3.39 -7.27
CA LEU A 189 -9.04 -3.48 -7.82
C LEU A 189 -9.12 -3.06 -9.30
N LEU A 190 -8.00 -2.88 -9.98
CA LEU A 190 -8.06 -2.54 -11.40
C LEU A 190 -8.40 -3.77 -12.24
N ASN A 191 -9.21 -3.54 -13.26
CA ASN A 191 -9.66 -4.55 -14.20
C ASN A 191 -8.96 -4.34 -15.55
N ALA A 192 -8.46 -5.43 -16.14
CA ALA A 192 -7.87 -5.42 -17.47
C ALA A 192 -8.65 -6.37 -18.36
N ALA A 193 -8.71 -6.07 -19.66
CA ALA A 193 -9.20 -7.03 -20.63
C ALA A 193 -8.25 -8.24 -20.72
N ASP A 194 -8.80 -9.41 -20.97
CA ASP A 194 -8.03 -10.67 -21.03
C ASP A 194 -6.98 -10.69 -22.17
N ASN A 195 -7.17 -9.87 -23.20
CA ASN A 195 -6.26 -9.72 -24.33
C ASN A 195 -5.18 -8.64 -24.15
N SER A 196 -4.99 -8.15 -22.93
CA SER A 196 -4.00 -7.13 -22.63
C SER A 196 -2.58 -7.71 -22.61
N ALA A 197 -1.62 -7.01 -23.22
CA ALA A 197 -0.21 -7.40 -23.22
C ALA A 197 0.39 -7.52 -21.81
N PHE A 198 -0.19 -6.87 -20.83
CA PHE A 198 0.16 -6.95 -19.40
C PHE A 198 -1.07 -6.70 -18.52
N ASN A 199 -1.01 -7.18 -17.30
CA ASN A 199 -2.05 -6.93 -16.31
C ASN A 199 -1.73 -5.63 -15.55
N PRO A 200 -2.53 -4.54 -15.70
CA PRO A 200 -2.31 -3.27 -15.01
C PRO A 200 -2.72 -3.32 -13.54
N ASN A 201 -3.38 -4.39 -13.08
CA ASN A 201 -3.77 -4.47 -11.69
C ASN A 201 -2.55 -4.48 -10.78
N ILE A 202 -2.68 -3.84 -9.62
CA ILE A 202 -1.62 -3.87 -8.61
C ILE A 202 -1.47 -5.30 -8.13
N ASN A 203 -0.23 -5.77 -8.15
CA ASN A 203 0.19 -7.08 -7.65
C ASN A 203 1.43 -6.84 -6.80
N HIS A 204 1.28 -6.99 -5.49
CA HIS A 204 2.32 -6.71 -4.51
C HIS A 204 2.67 -7.99 -3.78
N TRP A 205 3.92 -8.44 -3.93
CA TRP A 205 4.49 -9.54 -3.16
C TRP A 205 5.53 -9.00 -2.18
N GLU A 206 5.45 -9.47 -0.94
CA GLU A 206 6.42 -9.12 0.08
C GLU A 206 6.77 -10.35 0.93
N TYR A 207 8.06 -10.56 1.10
CA TYR A 207 8.63 -11.61 1.95
C TYR A 207 9.41 -10.95 3.07
N ASN A 208 9.08 -11.30 4.31
CA ASN A 208 9.72 -10.80 5.51
C ASN A 208 10.39 -11.96 6.24
N PHE A 209 11.66 -11.83 6.51
CA PHE A 209 12.42 -12.74 7.35
C PHE A 209 12.91 -11.99 8.58
N GLN A 210 12.70 -12.58 9.75
CA GLN A 210 13.21 -12.08 11.03
C GLN A 210 13.92 -13.18 11.78
N ASN A 211 15.06 -12.82 12.39
CA ASN A 211 15.82 -13.70 13.25
C ASN A 211 16.35 -12.91 14.43
N ASN A 212 15.99 -13.33 15.65
CA ASN A 212 16.47 -12.77 16.90
C ASN A 212 17.09 -13.90 17.72
N ILE A 213 18.38 -13.83 17.95
CA ILE A 213 19.14 -14.78 18.77
C ILE A 213 19.82 -14.02 19.90
N SER A 214 19.63 -14.50 21.12
CA SER A 214 20.35 -14.03 22.32
C SER A 214 21.18 -15.17 22.87
N TYR A 215 22.44 -14.91 23.11
CA TYR A 215 23.38 -15.89 23.64
C TYR A 215 24.12 -15.34 24.88
N LYS A 216 23.97 -16.02 26.02
CA LYS A 216 24.72 -15.75 27.22
C LYS A 216 26.12 -16.36 27.11
N LEU A 217 27.09 -15.56 26.65
CA LEU A 217 28.47 -15.97 26.48
C LEU A 217 29.07 -16.36 27.83
N THR A 218 28.80 -15.54 28.86
CA THR A 218 29.13 -15.80 30.28
C THR A 218 27.89 -15.50 31.14
N ASN A 219 28.01 -15.64 32.47
CA ASN A 219 26.92 -15.26 33.37
C ASN A 219 26.68 -13.74 33.41
N THR A 220 27.62 -12.94 32.93
CA THR A 220 27.59 -11.47 32.94
C THR A 220 27.63 -10.86 31.55
N THR A 221 27.88 -11.66 30.51
CA THR A 221 28.00 -11.18 29.12
C THR A 221 26.92 -11.81 28.27
N THR A 222 26.09 -10.99 27.60
CA THR A 222 25.08 -11.43 26.64
C THR A 222 25.35 -10.79 25.27
N VAL A 223 25.27 -11.59 24.24
CA VAL A 223 25.37 -11.17 22.82
C VAL A 223 24.01 -11.37 22.16
N ASN A 224 23.47 -10.34 21.53
CA ASN A 224 22.23 -10.39 20.80
C ASN A 224 22.49 -10.09 19.32
N LEU A 225 22.07 -11.01 18.46
CA LEU A 225 22.03 -10.82 17.01
C LEU A 225 20.58 -10.70 16.56
N ARG A 226 20.25 -9.61 15.89
CA ARG A 226 18.96 -9.39 15.27
C ARG A 226 19.16 -9.16 13.79
N MET A 227 18.38 -9.84 12.99
CA MET A 227 18.40 -9.69 11.53
C MET A 227 16.95 -9.59 11.04
N MET A 228 16.70 -8.62 10.20
CA MET A 228 15.44 -8.47 9.47
C MET A 228 15.76 -8.24 7.99
N ALA A 229 15.21 -9.08 7.15
CA ALA A 229 15.29 -8.94 5.71
C ALA A 229 13.87 -8.81 5.13
N GLN A 230 13.69 -7.87 4.22
CA GLN A 230 12.44 -7.63 3.49
C GLN A 230 12.77 -7.63 2.00
N ILE A 231 12.04 -8.42 1.25
CA ILE A 231 12.16 -8.52 -0.21
C ILE A 231 10.77 -8.35 -0.77
N GLY A 232 10.58 -7.42 -1.69
CA GLY A 232 9.30 -7.19 -2.29
C GLY A 232 9.35 -6.81 -3.74
N SER A 233 8.24 -7.07 -4.41
CA SER A 233 8.00 -6.68 -5.79
C SER A 233 6.58 -6.12 -5.90
N GLN A 234 6.46 -4.98 -6.54
CA GLN A 234 5.16 -4.37 -6.83
C GLN A 234 5.06 -4.10 -8.32
N LYS A 235 4.03 -4.68 -8.94
CA LYS A 235 3.64 -4.43 -10.32
C LYS A 235 2.33 -3.65 -10.34
N GLY A 236 2.14 -2.81 -11.34
CA GLY A 236 0.91 -2.04 -11.49
C GLY A 236 1.00 -0.97 -12.56
N PRO A 237 -0.02 -0.12 -12.71
CA PRO A 237 0.02 0.97 -13.65
C PRO A 237 1.09 1.98 -13.23
N ASN A 238 1.75 2.61 -14.20
CA ASN A 238 2.67 3.71 -13.89
C ASN A 238 1.92 4.95 -13.36
N ASN A 239 0.67 5.10 -13.76
CA ASN A 239 -0.21 6.15 -13.29
C ASN A 239 -0.82 5.79 -11.93
N LYS A 240 -0.97 6.79 -11.05
CA LYS A 240 -1.54 6.57 -9.73
C LYS A 240 -3.02 6.16 -9.84
N THR A 241 -3.42 5.17 -9.07
CA THR A 241 -4.83 4.71 -9.01
C THR A 241 -5.80 5.84 -8.67
N THR A 242 -5.39 6.80 -7.83
CA THR A 242 -6.19 7.99 -7.51
C THR A 242 -6.43 8.90 -8.73
N ASP A 243 -5.50 8.97 -9.67
CA ASP A 243 -5.65 9.79 -10.87
C ASP A 243 -6.48 9.04 -11.93
N ILE A 244 -6.34 7.70 -12.01
CA ILE A 244 -7.24 6.84 -12.79
C ILE A 244 -8.67 7.03 -12.28
N TYR A 245 -8.88 6.94 -10.97
CA TYR A 245 -10.20 7.15 -10.36
C TYR A 245 -10.78 8.53 -10.69
N LYS A 246 -10.01 9.61 -10.58
CA LYS A 246 -10.46 10.95 -10.97
C LYS A 246 -10.90 11.01 -12.44
N LYS A 247 -10.14 10.38 -13.35
CA LYS A 247 -10.52 10.36 -14.77
C LYS A 247 -11.82 9.61 -15.00
N VAL A 248 -12.05 8.51 -14.29
CA VAL A 248 -13.34 7.79 -14.33
C VAL A 248 -14.48 8.68 -13.85
N MET A 249 -14.31 9.44 -12.78
CA MET A 249 -15.33 10.35 -12.21
C MET A 249 -15.74 11.48 -13.17
N TYR A 250 -14.85 11.87 -14.10
CA TYR A 250 -15.12 12.93 -15.09
C TYR A 250 -15.36 12.41 -16.49
N ALA A 251 -15.29 11.10 -16.70
CA ALA A 251 -15.45 10.52 -18.03
C ALA A 251 -16.91 10.60 -18.52
N ASN A 252 -17.06 10.93 -19.78
CA ASN A 252 -18.37 10.98 -20.42
C ASN A 252 -18.73 9.59 -20.96
N PRO A 253 -19.92 9.04 -20.63
CA PRO A 253 -20.30 7.67 -21.01
C PRO A 253 -20.57 7.50 -22.51
N VAL A 254 -20.80 8.58 -23.25
CA VAL A 254 -21.27 8.53 -24.65
C VAL A 254 -20.34 9.18 -25.68
N SER A 255 -19.18 9.68 -25.23
CA SER A 255 -18.27 10.39 -26.16
C SER A 255 -17.49 9.46 -27.08
N PHE A 256 -17.07 8.30 -26.58
CA PHE A 256 -16.30 7.31 -27.31
C PHE A 256 -16.32 5.96 -26.58
N PRO A 257 -16.11 4.83 -27.28
CA PRO A 257 -15.91 3.54 -26.64
C PRO A 257 -14.56 3.52 -25.94
N ALA A 258 -14.37 2.65 -24.96
CA ALA A 258 -13.10 2.51 -24.27
C ALA A 258 -11.98 2.07 -25.22
N TYR A 259 -12.30 1.10 -26.06
CA TYR A 259 -11.40 0.61 -27.11
C TYR A 259 -12.20 0.02 -28.28
N PHE A 260 -11.55 -0.12 -29.41
CA PHE A 260 -12.06 -0.83 -30.58
C PHE A 260 -11.39 -2.19 -30.69
N PRO A 261 -12.04 -3.19 -31.32
CA PRO A 261 -11.39 -4.46 -31.64
C PRO A 261 -10.16 -4.18 -32.52
N GLY A 262 -9.02 -4.71 -32.10
CA GLY A 262 -7.77 -4.63 -32.82
C GLY A 262 -7.38 -5.97 -33.44
N GLU A 263 -6.32 -5.96 -34.24
CA GLU A 263 -5.69 -7.17 -34.75
C GLU A 263 -4.62 -7.65 -33.76
N GLU A 264 -4.68 -8.93 -33.40
CA GLU A 264 -3.75 -9.59 -32.47
C GLU A 264 -3.55 -8.83 -31.13
N ASP A 265 -2.33 -8.36 -30.87
CA ASP A 265 -1.96 -7.72 -29.59
C ASP A 265 -2.14 -6.18 -29.59
N HIS A 266 -2.77 -5.61 -30.63
CA HIS A 266 -2.93 -4.17 -30.72
C HIS A 266 -4.32 -3.71 -30.29
N ILE A 267 -4.39 -2.80 -29.30
CA ILE A 267 -5.63 -2.19 -28.81
C ILE A 267 -5.74 -0.77 -29.35
N TYR A 268 -6.80 -0.48 -30.08
CA TYR A 268 -7.14 0.87 -30.52
C TYR A 268 -8.04 1.54 -29.50
N TYR A 269 -7.51 2.53 -28.78
CA TYR A 269 -8.29 3.25 -27.77
C TYR A 269 -9.24 4.26 -28.39
N GLY A 270 -10.47 4.32 -27.86
CA GLY A 270 -11.44 5.33 -28.26
C GLY A 270 -11.01 6.73 -27.84
N ASN A 271 -11.33 7.73 -28.67
CA ASN A 271 -11.10 9.14 -28.36
C ASN A 271 -12.11 10.00 -29.14
N ALA A 272 -12.38 11.20 -28.62
CA ALA A 272 -13.19 12.19 -29.32
C ALA A 272 -12.66 13.59 -29.06
N GLU A 273 -12.71 14.42 -30.07
CA GLU A 273 -12.43 15.85 -29.95
C GLU A 273 -13.57 16.52 -29.17
N ILE A 274 -13.27 17.11 -28.02
CA ILE A 274 -14.24 17.82 -27.18
C ILE A 274 -14.33 19.32 -27.52
N LYS A 275 -13.27 19.88 -28.07
CA LYS A 275 -13.19 21.19 -28.70
C LYS A 275 -11.98 21.23 -29.63
N ALA A 276 -11.91 22.19 -30.52
CA ALA A 276 -10.83 22.29 -31.52
C ALA A 276 -9.43 22.09 -30.88
N GLY A 277 -8.75 21.02 -31.27
CA GLY A 277 -7.42 20.64 -30.80
C GLY A 277 -7.35 20.07 -29.40
N ALA A 278 -8.49 19.80 -28.72
CA ALA A 278 -8.52 19.16 -27.41
C ALA A 278 -9.35 17.86 -27.45
N TYR A 279 -8.75 16.77 -27.06
CA TYR A 279 -9.34 15.44 -27.05
C TYR A 279 -9.77 15.03 -25.65
N GLY A 280 -10.80 14.21 -25.57
CA GLY A 280 -11.24 13.60 -24.33
C GLY A 280 -10.19 12.63 -23.80
N GLU A 281 -9.97 12.63 -22.50
CA GLU A 281 -9.09 11.66 -21.88
C GLU A 281 -9.82 10.33 -21.68
N ASN A 282 -9.29 9.26 -22.26
CA ASN A 282 -9.81 7.91 -22.08
C ASN A 282 -9.23 7.29 -20.82
N PRO A 283 -10.04 7.02 -19.77
CA PRO A 283 -9.55 6.45 -18.52
C PRO A 283 -8.92 5.06 -18.69
N TYR A 284 -9.46 4.26 -19.62
CA TYR A 284 -8.93 2.93 -19.89
C TYR A 284 -7.57 3.00 -20.56
N GLN A 285 -7.38 3.88 -21.56
CA GLN A 285 -6.07 4.15 -22.15
C GLN A 285 -5.08 4.66 -21.11
N TYR A 286 -5.52 5.54 -20.22
CA TYR A 286 -4.67 6.08 -19.18
C TYR A 286 -4.19 5.00 -18.20
N MET A 287 -5.04 4.04 -17.88
CA MET A 287 -4.68 2.87 -17.06
C MET A 287 -3.72 1.93 -17.81
N MET A 288 -4.02 1.65 -19.09
CA MET A 288 -3.31 0.67 -19.92
C MET A 288 -2.07 1.23 -20.61
N GLY A 289 -1.85 2.54 -20.59
CA GLY A 289 -0.79 3.20 -21.37
C GLY A 289 0.64 2.86 -20.94
N SER A 290 0.82 2.40 -19.72
CA SER A 290 2.12 2.00 -19.18
C SER A 290 1.99 1.20 -17.90
N PHE A 291 3.00 0.38 -17.61
CA PHE A 291 3.08 -0.30 -16.33
C PHE A 291 4.43 -0.05 -15.66
N ARG A 292 4.49 -0.29 -14.36
CA ARG A 292 5.68 -0.16 -13.54
C ARG A 292 5.88 -1.44 -12.74
N GLU A 293 7.13 -1.85 -12.63
CA GLU A 293 7.58 -2.89 -11.72
C GLU A 293 8.66 -2.31 -10.81
N ASP A 294 8.40 -2.29 -9.52
CA ASP A 294 9.35 -1.87 -8.50
C ASP A 294 9.75 -3.08 -7.67
N ASN A 295 11.06 -3.27 -7.51
CA ASN A 295 11.61 -4.26 -6.62
C ASN A 295 12.34 -3.54 -5.50
N PHE A 296 12.18 -4.00 -4.27
CA PHE A 296 12.88 -3.45 -3.13
C PHE A 296 13.42 -4.56 -2.23
N ASN A 297 14.61 -4.31 -1.70
CA ASN A 297 15.25 -5.19 -0.75
C ASN A 297 15.76 -4.36 0.41
N THR A 298 15.51 -4.82 1.62
CA THR A 298 16.05 -4.19 2.83
C THR A 298 16.62 -5.27 3.72
N LEU A 299 17.86 -5.07 4.15
CA LEU A 299 18.52 -5.88 5.17
C LEU A 299 18.90 -4.97 6.33
N ASN A 300 18.40 -5.28 7.51
CA ASN A 300 18.76 -4.61 8.76
C ASN A 300 19.33 -5.65 9.72
N THR A 301 20.59 -5.49 10.11
CA THR A 301 21.27 -6.39 11.02
C THR A 301 21.84 -5.59 12.17
N SER A 302 21.53 -5.97 13.39
CA SER A 302 22.11 -5.39 14.59
C SER A 302 22.76 -6.46 15.48
N LEU A 303 23.92 -6.11 15.98
CA LEU A 303 24.66 -6.87 16.98
C LEU A 303 24.80 -6.02 18.23
N ASP A 304 24.34 -6.48 19.36
CA ASP A 304 24.65 -5.84 20.63
C ASP A 304 25.31 -6.79 21.62
N ILE A 305 26.22 -6.23 22.40
CA ILE A 305 26.91 -6.92 23.48
C ILE A 305 26.62 -6.17 24.76
N SER A 306 26.01 -6.83 25.71
CA SER A 306 25.68 -6.29 27.01
C SER A 306 26.56 -6.99 28.07
N GLN A 307 27.21 -6.19 28.90
CA GLN A 307 28.05 -6.65 30.00
C GLN A 307 27.50 -6.14 31.34
N ASP A 308 27.15 -7.04 32.24
CA ASP A 308 26.90 -6.70 33.63
C ASP A 308 28.24 -6.47 34.35
N LEU A 309 28.40 -5.29 34.90
CA LEU A 309 29.57 -4.84 35.64
C LEU A 309 29.25 -4.71 37.14
N GLY A 310 28.24 -5.44 37.64
CA GLY A 310 27.83 -5.46 39.03
C GLY A 310 28.96 -5.90 39.97
N PHE A 311 29.99 -6.59 39.46
CA PHE A 311 31.21 -6.92 40.18
C PHE A 311 32.13 -5.71 40.44
N VAL A 312 31.98 -4.62 39.67
CA VAL A 312 32.67 -3.34 39.89
C VAL A 312 31.82 -2.44 40.77
N THR A 313 30.57 -2.24 40.41
CA THR A 313 29.62 -1.42 41.17
C THR A 313 28.23 -1.96 40.96
N LYS A 314 27.48 -2.17 42.05
CA LYS A 314 26.10 -2.69 41.98
C LYS A 314 25.20 -1.87 41.07
N GLY A 315 24.59 -2.54 40.08
CA GLY A 315 23.70 -1.91 39.10
C GLY A 315 24.42 -1.29 37.91
N LEU A 316 25.75 -1.37 37.82
CA LEU A 316 26.49 -0.91 36.64
C LEU A 316 26.39 -1.93 35.53
N SER A 317 26.11 -1.46 34.30
CA SER A 317 26.14 -2.26 33.07
C SER A 317 26.69 -1.43 31.92
N ALA A 318 27.25 -2.09 30.94
CA ALA A 318 27.68 -1.47 29.68
C ALA A 318 27.01 -2.21 28.49
N LYS A 319 26.62 -1.47 27.48
CA LYS A 319 26.08 -2.01 26.26
C LYS A 319 26.69 -1.32 25.03
N VAL A 320 27.12 -2.14 24.09
CA VAL A 320 27.57 -1.67 22.75
C VAL A 320 26.61 -2.24 21.73
N LEU A 321 26.11 -1.40 20.84
CA LEU A 321 25.23 -1.78 19.74
C LEU A 321 25.82 -1.29 18.41
N VAL A 322 25.93 -2.21 17.45
CA VAL A 322 26.32 -1.91 16.07
C VAL A 322 25.16 -2.31 15.18
N ASN A 323 24.77 -1.41 14.30
CA ASN A 323 23.70 -1.66 13.31
C ASN A 323 24.23 -1.44 11.90
N PHE A 324 23.88 -2.34 11.02
CA PHE A 324 24.09 -2.25 9.58
C PHE A 324 22.74 -2.32 8.87
N LYS A 325 22.46 -1.33 8.04
CA LYS A 325 21.27 -1.29 7.19
C LYS A 325 21.67 -1.10 5.73
N ASN A 326 21.20 -1.99 4.87
CA ASN A 326 21.29 -1.86 3.42
C ASN A 326 19.91 -1.85 2.83
N TRP A 327 19.73 -1.08 1.76
CA TRP A 327 18.48 -0.99 1.01
C TRP A 327 18.79 -0.75 -0.47
N SER A 328 17.99 -1.35 -1.36
CA SER A 328 18.11 -1.23 -2.82
C SER A 328 16.74 -1.26 -3.47
#